data_8ce7b6c9fad00b8476cb5a3fc8af65ee
#
_entry.id   8ce7b6c9fad00b8476cb5a3fc8af65ee
#
_cell.length_a   1.000
_cell.length_b   1.000
_cell.length_c   1.000
_cell.angle_alpha   90.00
_cell.angle_beta   90.00
_cell.angle_gamma   90.00
#
_symmetry.space_group_name_H-M   'P 1'
#
loop_
_entity.id
_entity.type
_entity.pdbx_description
1 polymer ?
#
loop_
_entity_poly.entity_id
_entity_poly.type
_entity_poly.pdbx_seq_one_letter_code
_entity_poly.pdbx_strand_id
1 'polypeptide(L)'
;LHPEYFPKIFGSNENEALDIEASRFAFEKLTAEINNYSKTRQLPEMSVEEVALGFLRVANEVMVRPIREISVMRGFDIKEHALACFGGAGGQHACAIARELGISKIFIHRFAGILSAYGMGLADIVVEIQEPSVLVLAESSQDKSLKILLKKLDKLAENARTDLVEQGYKPEQIEIKRYLNLRYQGTDTALMIPEPEPKINYDTGITNCGLGVAESSPELQKNVQQSPSELPIPDFIGAFRETYRREFGFDLTGREIIVDDLRVRAVAKSPGLQQFTIAENSTDSQGRDEVPASKQTRCYFYGGWFDTPIYRLEKLGSGLSLQGPAILMQDTSTILVEPGCSAEITEYGDVVLSVKTKTYREIGTQADPVQVSIFGNLFMSIAEQMGRTLQRTAISTNIKERLDFSCAIFDETGGLVANAPHQPVHLGAMSEAVRQQVKLQENNLQEGDVLLTN
;
A
#
# COMPACT_ATOMS: atom_id res chain seq x y z
N LEU A 1 15.07 17.24 15.14
CA LEU A 1 13.72 17.76 15.31
C LEU A 1 13.77 19.25 15.61
N HIS A 2 12.87 20.01 15.02
CA HIS A 2 12.76 21.46 15.17
C HIS A 2 11.37 21.81 15.70
N PRO A 3 11.11 21.60 17.01
CA PRO A 3 9.79 21.82 17.60
C PRO A 3 9.35 23.27 17.61
N GLU A 4 10.28 24.21 17.46
CA GLU A 4 10.00 25.66 17.33
C GLU A 4 9.16 26.03 16.10
N TYR A 5 9.02 25.10 15.12
CA TYR A 5 8.19 25.29 13.94
C TYR A 5 6.78 24.70 14.10
N PHE A 6 6.53 24.00 15.21
CA PHE A 6 5.19 23.49 15.50
C PHE A 6 4.30 24.60 16.09
N PRO A 7 3.00 24.61 15.82
CA PRO A 7 2.08 25.53 16.46
C PRO A 7 2.01 25.26 17.96
N LYS A 8 1.72 26.30 18.75
CA LYS A 8 1.52 26.20 20.20
C LYS A 8 0.11 25.69 20.48
N ILE A 9 -0.09 24.39 20.41
CA ILE A 9 -1.39 23.70 20.57
C ILE A 9 -1.33 22.58 21.60
N PHE A 10 -0.24 22.50 22.37
CA PHE A 10 -0.03 21.46 23.37
C PHE A 10 -0.35 21.95 24.78
N GLY A 11 -0.29 21.05 25.76
CA GLY A 11 -0.65 21.32 27.14
C GLY A 11 -2.15 21.27 27.39
N SER A 12 -2.54 21.37 28.65
CA SER A 12 -3.93 21.26 29.08
C SER A 12 -4.84 22.41 28.60
N ASN A 13 -4.24 23.55 28.25
CA ASN A 13 -4.94 24.73 27.76
C ASN A 13 -4.76 24.94 26.23
N GLU A 14 -4.19 23.96 25.51
CA GLU A 14 -3.94 24.01 24.06
C GLU A 14 -3.19 25.27 23.58
N ASN A 15 -2.29 25.81 24.39
CA ASN A 15 -1.53 27.04 24.09
C ASN A 15 -0.04 26.93 24.39
N GLU A 16 0.45 25.73 24.73
CA GLU A 16 1.86 25.48 25.04
C GLU A 16 2.64 25.03 23.80
N ALA A 17 3.92 25.33 23.75
CA ALA A 17 4.84 24.79 22.77
C ALA A 17 5.29 23.38 23.17
N LEU A 18 5.86 22.63 22.22
CA LEU A 18 6.56 21.37 22.55
C LEU A 18 7.74 21.66 23.47
N ASP A 19 7.91 20.84 24.51
CA ASP A 19 9.00 20.95 25.47
C ASP A 19 10.29 20.36 24.88
N ILE A 20 11.14 21.24 24.37
CA ILE A 20 12.44 20.90 23.76
C ILE A 20 13.40 20.38 24.81
N GLU A 21 13.44 21.03 25.98
CA GLU A 21 14.41 20.71 27.03
C GLU A 21 14.11 19.35 27.67
N ALA A 22 12.84 19.04 27.92
CA ALA A 22 12.44 17.72 28.40
C ALA A 22 12.80 16.62 27.39
N SER A 23 12.57 16.84 26.11
CA SER A 23 12.94 15.90 25.05
C SER A 23 14.46 15.71 24.96
N ARG A 24 15.23 16.77 25.00
CA ARG A 24 16.71 16.73 25.00
C ARG A 24 17.23 15.96 26.20
N PHE A 25 16.77 16.29 27.39
CA PHE A 25 17.16 15.61 28.63
C PHE A 25 16.85 14.11 28.59
N ALA A 26 15.69 13.73 28.07
CA ALA A 26 15.33 12.32 27.92
C ALA A 26 16.29 11.57 26.97
N PHE A 27 16.66 12.17 25.84
CA PHE A 27 17.63 11.58 24.92
C PHE A 27 19.04 11.57 25.48
N GLU A 28 19.49 12.58 26.20
CA GLU A 28 20.79 12.60 26.87
C GLU A 28 20.92 11.47 27.90
N LYS A 29 19.88 11.27 28.72
CA LYS A 29 19.81 10.17 29.68
C LYS A 29 19.89 8.80 28.99
N LEU A 30 19.08 8.60 27.95
CA LEU A 30 19.07 7.37 27.18
C LEU A 30 20.41 7.10 26.51
N THR A 31 21.03 8.14 25.92
CA THR A 31 22.36 8.04 25.31
C THR A 31 23.42 7.64 26.33
N ALA A 32 23.36 8.17 27.54
CA ALA A 32 24.29 7.79 28.61
C ALA A 32 24.12 6.30 29.00
N GLU A 33 22.88 5.82 29.09
CA GLU A 33 22.58 4.39 29.35
C GLU A 33 23.11 3.48 28.23
N ILE A 34 22.88 3.85 26.96
CA ILE A 34 23.38 3.12 25.78
C ILE A 34 24.91 3.11 25.80
N ASN A 35 25.58 4.24 26.03
CA ASN A 35 27.03 4.32 26.02
C ASN A 35 27.66 3.54 27.19
N ASN A 36 27.03 3.49 28.34
CA ASN A 36 27.48 2.65 29.45
C ASN A 36 27.44 1.14 29.05
N TYR A 37 26.36 0.72 28.39
CA TYR A 37 26.25 -0.65 27.86
C TYR A 37 27.31 -0.92 26.77
N SER A 38 27.52 0.03 25.86
CA SER A 38 28.52 -0.05 24.79
C SER A 38 29.93 -0.20 25.33
N LYS A 39 30.29 0.55 26.39
CA LYS A 39 31.58 0.43 27.08
C LYS A 39 31.85 -0.98 27.60
N THR A 40 30.84 -1.64 28.16
CA THR A 40 31.00 -3.03 28.67
C THR A 40 31.30 -4.03 27.55
N ARG A 41 31.00 -3.69 26.30
CA ARG A 41 31.18 -4.53 25.12
C ARG A 41 32.22 -4.02 24.13
N GLN A 42 32.96 -2.98 24.50
CA GLN A 42 33.99 -2.33 23.67
C GLN A 42 33.41 -1.82 22.33
N LEU A 43 32.16 -1.38 22.34
CA LEU A 43 31.49 -0.74 21.19
C LEU A 43 31.76 0.77 21.21
N PRO A 44 31.73 1.45 20.05
CA PRO A 44 31.89 2.91 19.99
C PRO A 44 30.77 3.63 20.72
N GLU A 45 31.10 4.78 21.30
CA GLU A 45 30.12 5.68 21.90
C GLU A 45 29.33 6.39 20.79
N MET A 46 28.05 6.65 21.05
CA MET A 46 27.13 7.35 20.15
C MET A 46 26.83 8.75 20.71
N SER A 47 26.66 9.72 19.82
CA SER A 47 26.11 11.03 20.16
C SER A 47 24.59 10.96 20.37
N VAL A 48 24.00 12.01 20.95
CA VAL A 48 22.54 12.10 21.14
C VAL A 48 21.82 12.09 19.79
N GLU A 49 22.38 12.75 18.80
CA GLU A 49 21.86 12.83 17.44
C GLU A 49 21.89 11.47 16.74
N GLU A 50 22.96 10.70 16.92
CA GLU A 50 23.08 9.34 16.37
C GLU A 50 22.05 8.39 16.99
N VAL A 51 21.84 8.48 18.31
CA VAL A 51 20.79 7.71 18.99
C VAL A 51 19.40 8.11 18.45
N ALA A 52 19.11 9.42 18.38
CA ALA A 52 17.83 9.90 17.86
C ALA A 52 17.59 9.48 16.39
N LEU A 53 18.61 9.56 15.54
CA LEU A 53 18.55 9.07 14.16
C LEU A 53 18.33 7.55 14.10
N GLY A 54 18.93 6.80 15.03
CA GLY A 54 18.72 5.37 15.18
C GLY A 54 17.25 5.03 15.43
N PHE A 55 16.58 5.75 16.32
CA PHE A 55 15.15 5.58 16.59
C PHE A 55 14.30 5.86 15.34
N LEU A 56 14.61 6.93 14.60
CA LEU A 56 13.91 7.25 13.34
C LEU A 56 14.10 6.14 12.29
N ARG A 57 15.31 5.57 12.20
CA ARG A 57 15.58 4.46 11.27
C ARG A 57 14.76 3.21 11.60
N VAL A 58 14.71 2.83 12.89
CA VAL A 58 13.88 1.69 13.32
C VAL A 58 12.40 1.98 13.06
N ALA A 59 11.92 3.18 13.36
CA ALA A 59 10.53 3.56 13.08
C ALA A 59 10.21 3.50 11.57
N ASN A 60 11.10 3.97 10.71
CA ASN A 60 10.94 3.89 9.26
C ASN A 60 10.87 2.44 8.77
N GLU A 61 11.72 1.55 9.28
CA GLU A 61 11.67 0.12 8.93
C GLU A 61 10.35 -0.54 9.35
N VAL A 62 9.84 -0.20 10.54
CA VAL A 62 8.51 -0.67 10.98
C VAL A 62 7.40 -0.17 10.06
N MET A 63 7.48 1.09 9.58
CA MET A 63 6.51 1.66 8.64
C MET A 63 6.61 1.06 7.23
N VAL A 64 7.77 0.60 6.81
CA VAL A 64 7.98 -0.09 5.52
C VAL A 64 7.27 -1.44 5.46
N ARG A 65 7.17 -2.14 6.58
CA ARG A 65 6.61 -3.48 6.65
C ARG A 65 5.18 -3.60 6.11
N PRO A 66 4.18 -2.79 6.56
CA PRO A 66 2.82 -2.87 6.00
C PRO A 66 2.77 -2.55 4.50
N ILE A 67 3.67 -1.68 4.01
CA ILE A 67 3.72 -1.35 2.58
C ILE A 67 4.17 -2.58 1.78
N ARG A 68 5.18 -3.32 2.26
CA ARG A 68 5.60 -4.60 1.65
C ARG A 68 4.47 -5.63 1.67
N GLU A 69 3.69 -5.70 2.75
CA GLU A 69 2.57 -6.63 2.87
C GLU A 69 1.49 -6.42 1.81
N ILE A 70 1.13 -5.17 1.51
CA ILE A 70 0.08 -4.87 0.53
C ILE A 70 0.58 -4.83 -0.92
N SER A 71 1.89 -4.87 -1.14
CA SER A 71 2.53 -4.75 -2.47
C SER A 71 3.36 -5.98 -2.82
N VAL A 72 4.58 -6.07 -2.32
CA VAL A 72 5.53 -7.14 -2.66
C VAL A 72 4.95 -8.53 -2.35
N MET A 73 4.29 -8.68 -1.20
CA MET A 73 3.67 -9.95 -0.83
C MET A 73 2.48 -10.33 -1.72
N ARG A 74 1.90 -9.37 -2.43
CA ARG A 74 0.87 -9.60 -3.46
C ARG A 74 1.45 -9.76 -4.86
N GLY A 75 2.79 -9.73 -5.00
CA GLY A 75 3.50 -9.96 -6.26
C GLY A 75 3.68 -8.71 -7.12
N PHE A 76 3.51 -7.51 -6.57
CA PHE A 76 3.81 -6.26 -7.28
C PHE A 76 5.27 -5.88 -7.12
N ASP A 77 5.94 -5.47 -8.20
CA ASP A 77 7.25 -4.83 -8.10
C ASP A 77 7.07 -3.38 -7.63
N ILE A 78 7.36 -3.15 -6.36
CA ILE A 78 7.17 -1.84 -5.74
C ILE A 78 8.07 -0.74 -6.34
N LYS A 79 9.18 -1.12 -7.00
CA LYS A 79 10.11 -0.17 -7.61
C LYS A 79 9.51 0.54 -8.83
N GLU A 80 8.52 -0.07 -9.45
CA GLU A 80 7.78 0.49 -10.59
C GLU A 80 6.65 1.44 -10.15
N HIS A 81 6.43 1.59 -8.84
CA HIS A 81 5.36 2.40 -8.28
C HIS A 81 5.88 3.71 -7.69
N ALA A 82 5.00 4.69 -7.56
CA ALA A 82 5.24 5.89 -6.77
C ALA A 82 4.67 5.74 -5.36
N LEU A 83 5.37 6.27 -4.35
CA LEU A 83 4.87 6.32 -2.99
C LEU A 83 3.93 7.53 -2.84
N ALA A 84 2.63 7.30 -2.68
CA ALA A 84 1.69 8.34 -2.30
C ALA A 84 1.79 8.59 -0.79
N CYS A 85 2.18 9.80 -0.40
CA CYS A 85 2.39 10.18 0.99
C CYS A 85 1.40 11.25 1.43
N PHE A 86 0.78 11.07 2.60
CA PHE A 86 -0.16 12.02 3.19
C PHE A 86 -0.09 12.02 4.71
N GLY A 87 -0.83 12.96 5.34
CA GLY A 87 -0.77 13.23 6.77
C GLY A 87 0.25 14.33 7.13
N GLY A 88 0.07 14.95 8.28
CA GLY A 88 0.88 16.10 8.70
C GLY A 88 2.37 15.79 8.86
N ALA A 89 2.72 14.58 9.33
CA ALA A 89 4.08 14.13 9.55
C ALA A 89 4.62 13.18 8.47
N GLY A 90 3.76 12.65 7.60
CA GLY A 90 4.15 11.64 6.59
C GLY A 90 5.32 12.08 5.72
N GLY A 91 5.31 13.34 5.28
CA GLY A 91 6.37 13.92 4.46
C GLY A 91 7.75 13.96 5.11
N GLN A 92 7.86 13.81 6.44
CA GLN A 92 9.14 13.77 7.15
C GLN A 92 9.83 12.39 7.02
N HIS A 93 9.09 11.34 6.77
CA HIS A 93 9.59 9.97 6.65
C HIS A 93 9.68 9.48 5.21
N ALA A 94 9.02 10.17 4.28
CA ALA A 94 8.77 9.71 2.93
C ALA A 94 10.04 9.35 2.15
N CYS A 95 11.09 10.19 2.20
CA CYS A 95 12.36 9.94 1.50
C CYS A 95 13.07 8.68 2.04
N ALA A 96 13.12 8.52 3.36
CA ALA A 96 13.75 7.36 3.98
C ALA A 96 12.98 6.06 3.64
N ILE A 97 11.66 6.08 3.75
CA ILE A 97 10.79 4.93 3.41
C ILE A 97 10.93 4.55 1.93
N ALA A 98 10.88 5.52 1.02
CA ALA A 98 11.03 5.27 -0.41
C ALA A 98 12.39 4.65 -0.74
N ARG A 99 13.45 5.11 -0.09
CA ARG A 99 14.82 4.56 -0.25
C ARG A 99 14.91 3.11 0.19
N GLU A 100 14.31 2.75 1.35
CA GLU A 100 14.29 1.37 1.86
C GLU A 100 13.45 0.43 0.98
N LEU A 101 12.43 0.96 0.31
CA LEU A 101 11.59 0.21 -0.63
C LEU A 101 12.17 0.15 -2.05
N GLY A 102 13.18 0.97 -2.35
CA GLY A 102 13.70 1.12 -3.71
C GLY A 102 12.80 1.95 -4.64
N ILE A 103 11.86 2.68 -4.10
CA ILE A 103 10.96 3.58 -4.85
C ILE A 103 11.72 4.86 -5.19
N SER A 104 11.67 5.26 -6.46
CA SER A 104 12.37 6.46 -6.95
C SER A 104 11.53 7.73 -6.90
N LYS A 105 10.20 7.63 -6.81
CA LYS A 105 9.28 8.77 -6.85
C LYS A 105 8.29 8.74 -5.69
N ILE A 106 8.08 9.93 -5.08
CA ILE A 106 7.08 10.13 -4.04
C ILE A 106 6.15 11.24 -4.49
N PHE A 107 4.85 11.03 -4.37
CA PHE A 107 3.83 12.03 -4.63
C PHE A 107 3.22 12.49 -3.32
N ILE A 108 3.18 13.81 -3.09
CA ILE A 108 2.60 14.45 -1.91
C ILE A 108 1.61 15.50 -2.39
N HIS A 109 0.33 15.23 -2.18
CA HIS A 109 -0.72 16.15 -2.57
C HIS A 109 -0.64 17.46 -1.79
N ARG A 110 -1.01 18.59 -2.41
CA ARG A 110 -1.01 19.92 -1.77
C ARG A 110 -1.82 20.00 -0.47
N PHE A 111 -2.83 19.15 -0.33
CA PHE A 111 -3.65 19.01 0.88
C PHE A 111 -3.31 17.76 1.69
N ALA A 112 -2.07 17.29 1.62
CA ALA A 112 -1.64 16.06 2.29
C ALA A 112 -1.97 16.04 3.79
N GLY A 113 -1.85 17.17 4.48
CA GLY A 113 -2.17 17.29 5.91
C GLY A 113 -3.66 17.11 6.26
N ILE A 114 -4.54 17.31 5.29
CA ILE A 114 -6.01 17.21 5.44
C ILE A 114 -6.62 16.32 4.35
N LEU A 115 -5.85 15.39 3.80
CA LEU A 115 -6.26 14.61 2.62
C LEU A 115 -7.56 13.81 2.85
N SER A 116 -7.81 13.36 4.07
CA SER A 116 -9.06 12.66 4.41
C SER A 116 -10.29 13.57 4.25
N ALA A 117 -10.20 14.81 4.72
CA ALA A 117 -11.29 15.79 4.56
C ALA A 117 -11.47 16.17 3.09
N TYR A 118 -10.36 16.35 2.36
CA TYR A 118 -10.40 16.59 0.91
C TYR A 118 -11.04 15.41 0.17
N GLY A 119 -10.66 14.18 0.53
CA GLY A 119 -11.25 12.95 -0.03
C GLY A 119 -12.74 12.80 0.27
N MET A 120 -13.19 13.20 1.48
CA MET A 120 -14.63 13.23 1.77
C MET A 120 -15.39 14.24 0.88
N GLY A 121 -14.77 15.39 0.56
CA GLY A 121 -15.36 16.36 -0.36
C GLY A 121 -15.42 15.88 -1.82
N LEU A 122 -14.59 14.90 -2.19
CA LEU A 122 -14.57 14.26 -3.51
C LEU A 122 -15.39 12.96 -3.55
N ALA A 123 -15.74 12.41 -2.39
CA ALA A 123 -16.37 11.11 -2.31
C ALA A 123 -17.76 11.14 -2.96
N ASP A 124 -18.01 10.10 -3.72
CA ASP A 124 -19.36 9.83 -4.22
C ASP A 124 -20.28 9.40 -3.07
N ILE A 125 -21.56 9.65 -3.20
CA ILE A 125 -22.56 9.13 -2.27
C ILE A 125 -22.91 7.71 -2.71
N VAL A 126 -22.77 6.77 -1.78
CA VAL A 126 -22.97 5.35 -2.07
C VAL A 126 -24.05 4.76 -1.17
N VAL A 127 -25.03 4.12 -1.79
CA VAL A 127 -25.98 3.23 -1.12
C VAL A 127 -25.63 1.79 -1.49
N GLU A 128 -25.34 0.96 -0.49
CA GLU A 128 -25.02 -0.44 -0.70
C GLU A 128 -26.07 -1.31 -0.01
N ILE A 129 -26.68 -2.22 -0.78
CA ILE A 129 -27.66 -3.18 -0.28
C ILE A 129 -27.16 -4.59 -0.54
N GLN A 130 -27.23 -5.42 0.51
CA GLN A 130 -26.78 -6.80 0.49
C GLN A 130 -27.94 -7.73 0.87
N GLU A 131 -28.09 -8.86 0.17
CA GLU A 131 -29.03 -9.92 0.50
C GLU A 131 -28.28 -11.26 0.54
N PRO A 132 -28.39 -12.04 1.64
CA PRO A 132 -27.77 -13.36 1.72
C PRO A 132 -28.41 -14.33 0.73
N SER A 133 -27.62 -15.28 0.25
CA SER A 133 -28.06 -16.33 -0.65
C SER A 133 -27.33 -17.61 -0.31
N VAL A 134 -27.92 -18.77 -0.68
CA VAL A 134 -27.27 -20.09 -0.57
C VAL A 134 -27.49 -20.88 -1.86
N LEU A 135 -27.57 -20.19 -3.00
CA LEU A 135 -27.79 -20.83 -4.30
C LEU A 135 -26.49 -21.41 -4.85
N VAL A 136 -26.57 -22.63 -5.33
CA VAL A 136 -25.49 -23.32 -6.04
C VAL A 136 -25.56 -22.96 -7.52
N LEU A 137 -24.45 -22.48 -8.07
CA LEU A 137 -24.26 -22.30 -9.51
C LEU A 137 -23.62 -23.58 -10.09
N ALA A 138 -24.46 -24.56 -10.42
CA ALA A 138 -24.01 -25.76 -11.13
C ALA A 138 -23.96 -25.49 -12.64
N GLU A 139 -22.93 -25.96 -13.32
CA GLU A 139 -22.77 -25.79 -14.77
C GLU A 139 -24.00 -26.28 -15.58
N SER A 140 -24.66 -27.34 -15.10
CA SER A 140 -25.85 -27.92 -15.74
C SER A 140 -27.16 -27.13 -15.54
N SER A 141 -27.22 -26.25 -14.52
CA SER A 141 -28.41 -25.45 -14.17
C SER A 141 -28.16 -23.97 -14.08
N GLN A 142 -26.99 -23.51 -14.54
CA GLN A 142 -26.48 -22.14 -14.43
C GLN A 142 -27.52 -21.12 -14.88
N ASP A 143 -28.15 -21.28 -16.02
CA ASP A 143 -29.08 -20.32 -16.59
C ASP A 143 -30.32 -20.07 -15.72
N LYS A 144 -30.87 -21.11 -15.09
CA LYS A 144 -32.07 -20.98 -14.23
C LYS A 144 -31.72 -20.27 -12.92
N SER A 145 -30.66 -20.71 -12.24
CA SER A 145 -30.20 -20.14 -10.99
C SER A 145 -29.78 -18.69 -11.19
N LEU A 146 -29.04 -18.41 -12.26
CA LEU A 146 -28.55 -17.06 -12.56
C LEU A 146 -29.71 -16.11 -12.92
N LYS A 147 -30.73 -16.55 -13.66
CA LYS A 147 -31.93 -15.74 -13.93
C LYS A 147 -32.67 -15.33 -12.64
N ILE A 148 -32.70 -16.22 -11.63
CA ILE A 148 -33.31 -15.88 -10.32
C ILE A 148 -32.48 -14.83 -9.61
N LEU A 149 -31.14 -14.98 -9.60
CA LEU A 149 -30.21 -14.04 -8.96
C LEU A 149 -30.26 -12.66 -9.63
N LEU A 150 -30.29 -12.63 -10.96
CA LEU A 150 -30.40 -11.36 -11.72
C LEU A 150 -31.68 -10.60 -11.39
N LYS A 151 -32.83 -11.29 -11.30
CA LYS A 151 -34.10 -10.65 -10.88
C LYS A 151 -34.03 -10.08 -9.46
N LYS A 152 -33.33 -10.78 -8.54
CA LYS A 152 -33.10 -10.24 -7.19
C LYS A 152 -32.17 -9.03 -7.22
N LEU A 153 -31.08 -9.09 -7.99
CA LEU A 153 -30.18 -7.95 -8.20
C LEU A 153 -30.92 -6.74 -8.79
N ASP A 154 -31.85 -6.96 -9.75
CA ASP A 154 -32.67 -5.88 -10.31
C ASP A 154 -33.53 -5.20 -9.23
N LYS A 155 -34.15 -5.99 -8.35
CA LYS A 155 -34.94 -5.45 -7.25
C LYS A 155 -34.09 -4.66 -6.24
N LEU A 156 -32.92 -5.19 -5.89
CA LEU A 156 -31.98 -4.51 -5.00
C LEU A 156 -31.45 -3.22 -5.64
N ALA A 157 -31.20 -3.24 -6.95
CA ALA A 157 -30.77 -2.07 -7.72
C ALA A 157 -31.81 -0.96 -7.72
N GLU A 158 -33.08 -1.31 -7.89
CA GLU A 158 -34.19 -0.34 -7.86
C GLU A 158 -34.36 0.26 -6.45
N ASN A 159 -34.25 -0.55 -5.40
CA ASN A 159 -34.30 -0.05 -4.02
C ASN A 159 -33.15 0.93 -3.76
N ALA A 160 -31.89 0.56 -4.10
CA ALA A 160 -30.74 1.41 -3.91
C ALA A 160 -30.82 2.72 -4.73
N ARG A 161 -31.41 2.66 -5.92
CA ARG A 161 -31.67 3.84 -6.77
C ARG A 161 -32.69 4.75 -6.11
N THR A 162 -33.80 4.19 -5.62
CA THR A 162 -34.86 4.94 -4.93
C THR A 162 -34.31 5.69 -3.74
N ASP A 163 -33.51 5.04 -2.91
CA ASP A 163 -32.88 5.66 -1.74
C ASP A 163 -32.03 6.89 -2.10
N LEU A 164 -31.27 6.84 -3.22
CA LEU A 164 -30.49 7.99 -3.69
C LEU A 164 -31.37 9.09 -4.31
N VAL A 165 -32.44 8.72 -4.99
CA VAL A 165 -33.40 9.71 -5.53
C VAL A 165 -34.12 10.44 -4.40
N GLU A 166 -34.50 9.76 -3.32
CA GLU A 166 -35.08 10.38 -2.12
C GLU A 166 -34.08 11.33 -1.42
N GLN A 167 -32.77 11.08 -1.52
CA GLN A 167 -31.70 11.97 -1.07
C GLN A 167 -31.48 13.17 -2.01
N GLY A 168 -32.19 13.27 -3.13
CA GLY A 168 -32.19 14.43 -4.04
C GLY A 168 -31.28 14.27 -5.27
N TYR A 169 -30.70 13.06 -5.51
CA TYR A 169 -29.92 12.81 -6.72
C TYR A 169 -30.80 12.47 -7.92
N LYS A 170 -30.41 12.95 -9.11
CA LYS A 170 -31.14 12.64 -10.34
C LYS A 170 -30.78 11.23 -10.83
N PRO A 171 -31.75 10.49 -11.42
CA PRO A 171 -31.50 9.12 -11.92
C PRO A 171 -30.30 9.01 -12.87
N GLU A 172 -30.04 10.04 -13.68
CA GLU A 172 -28.93 10.08 -14.66
C GLU A 172 -27.54 10.19 -13.98
N GLN A 173 -27.50 10.60 -12.72
CA GLN A 173 -26.27 10.73 -11.92
C GLN A 173 -25.94 9.45 -11.16
N ILE A 174 -26.84 8.44 -11.20
CA ILE A 174 -26.72 7.22 -10.40
C ILE A 174 -26.20 6.08 -11.27
N GLU A 175 -25.02 5.60 -10.95
CA GLU A 175 -24.42 4.40 -11.52
C GLU A 175 -24.73 3.19 -10.62
N ILE A 176 -25.22 2.10 -11.22
CA ILE A 176 -25.52 0.85 -10.49
C ILE A 176 -24.41 -0.16 -10.77
N LYS A 177 -23.81 -0.70 -9.71
CA LYS A 177 -22.84 -1.79 -9.76
C LYS A 177 -23.39 -3.01 -9.02
N ARG A 178 -23.38 -4.16 -9.69
CA ARG A 178 -23.93 -5.42 -9.17
C ARG A 178 -22.79 -6.39 -8.92
N TYR A 179 -22.91 -7.17 -7.86
CA TYR A 179 -21.89 -8.13 -7.45
C TYR A 179 -22.55 -9.42 -6.96
N LEU A 180 -21.87 -10.54 -7.19
CA LEU A 180 -22.12 -11.80 -6.51
C LEU A 180 -20.91 -12.14 -5.65
N ASN A 181 -21.13 -12.51 -4.40
CA ASN A 181 -20.09 -13.02 -3.53
C ASN A 181 -20.06 -14.55 -3.67
N LEU A 182 -19.00 -15.06 -4.31
CA LEU A 182 -18.90 -16.44 -4.78
C LEU A 182 -17.77 -17.17 -4.06
N ARG A 183 -18.00 -18.42 -3.69
CA ARG A 183 -16.96 -19.33 -3.20
C ARG A 183 -17.14 -20.74 -3.76
N TYR A 184 -16.08 -21.53 -3.73
CA TYR A 184 -16.20 -22.97 -3.97
C TYR A 184 -16.85 -23.66 -2.78
N GLN A 185 -17.61 -24.70 -3.04
CA GLN A 185 -18.16 -25.54 -1.99
C GLN A 185 -17.04 -26.18 -1.17
N GLY A 186 -17.13 -26.08 0.17
CA GLY A 186 -16.11 -26.58 1.09
C GLY A 186 -14.91 -25.65 1.27
N THR A 187 -14.99 -24.40 0.81
CA THR A 187 -14.03 -23.34 1.11
C THR A 187 -14.68 -22.27 1.99
N ASP A 188 -13.86 -21.55 2.76
CA ASP A 188 -14.32 -20.51 3.68
C ASP A 188 -14.16 -19.09 3.10
N THR A 189 -13.39 -18.95 1.99
CA THR A 189 -13.11 -17.67 1.35
C THR A 189 -14.05 -17.41 0.18
N ALA A 190 -14.87 -16.38 0.30
CA ALA A 190 -15.69 -15.87 -0.78
C ALA A 190 -15.04 -14.68 -1.49
N LEU A 191 -15.20 -14.59 -2.81
CA LEU A 191 -14.72 -13.49 -3.64
C LEU A 191 -15.90 -12.69 -4.18
N MET A 192 -15.82 -11.37 -4.04
CA MET A 192 -16.83 -10.47 -4.58
C MET A 192 -16.56 -10.22 -6.07
N ILE A 193 -17.42 -10.76 -6.92
CA ILE A 193 -17.30 -10.71 -8.37
C ILE A 193 -18.25 -9.65 -8.91
N PRO A 194 -17.73 -8.60 -9.55
CA PRO A 194 -18.58 -7.62 -10.25
C PRO A 194 -19.28 -8.29 -11.43
N GLU A 195 -20.47 -7.79 -11.77
CA GLU A 195 -21.18 -8.23 -12.97
C GLU A 195 -20.28 -8.02 -14.19
N PRO A 196 -19.92 -9.10 -14.90
CA PRO A 196 -19.06 -9.00 -16.07
C PRO A 196 -19.79 -8.25 -17.20
N GLU A 197 -19.07 -7.44 -17.95
CA GLU A 197 -19.61 -6.87 -19.18
C GLU A 197 -20.01 -7.99 -20.15
N PRO A 198 -21.16 -7.90 -20.82
CA PRO A 198 -21.58 -8.91 -21.77
C PRO A 198 -20.54 -9.01 -22.90
N LYS A 199 -19.96 -10.19 -23.08
CA LYS A 199 -19.06 -10.47 -24.22
C LYS A 199 -19.91 -10.44 -25.49
N ILE A 200 -19.91 -9.32 -26.21
CA ILE A 200 -20.47 -9.25 -27.56
C ILE A 200 -19.49 -10.02 -28.45
N ASN A 201 -19.81 -11.25 -28.78
CA ASN A 201 -19.09 -11.99 -29.82
C ASN A 201 -19.36 -11.33 -31.17
N TYR A 202 -18.48 -10.47 -31.59
CA TYR A 202 -18.43 -10.07 -32.97
C TYR A 202 -17.84 -11.25 -33.76
N ASP A 203 -18.70 -12.14 -34.21
CA ASP A 203 -18.32 -13.17 -35.19
C ASP A 203 -18.18 -12.47 -36.58
N THR A 204 -17.20 -11.58 -36.65
CA THR A 204 -16.73 -10.99 -37.90
C THR A 204 -15.40 -11.62 -38.22
N GLY A 205 -15.41 -12.58 -39.19
CA GLY A 205 -14.21 -13.16 -39.78
C GLY A 205 -13.30 -12.11 -40.41
N ILE A 206 -12.64 -11.28 -39.58
CA ILE A 206 -11.55 -10.38 -39.99
C ILE A 206 -10.36 -10.70 -39.09
N THR A 207 -9.45 -11.46 -39.66
CA THR A 207 -8.10 -11.72 -39.16
C THR A 207 -7.35 -10.42 -38.84
N ASN A 208 -6.69 -10.40 -37.70
CA ASN A 208 -5.74 -9.39 -37.21
C ASN A 208 -4.86 -8.79 -38.32
N CYS A 209 -4.92 -7.49 -38.48
CA CYS A 209 -3.80 -6.68 -38.91
C CYS A 209 -3.73 -5.48 -37.98
N GLY A 210 -2.57 -5.32 -37.33
CA GLY A 210 -2.31 -4.31 -36.33
C GLY A 210 -2.36 -2.87 -36.86
N LEU A 211 -2.39 -1.95 -35.89
CA LEU A 211 -2.20 -0.50 -35.98
C LEU A 211 -3.47 0.38 -36.07
N GLY A 212 -3.55 1.28 -35.09
CA GLY A 212 -4.13 2.61 -35.27
C GLY A 212 -5.57 2.78 -34.81
N VAL A 213 -5.72 3.61 -33.80
CA VAL A 213 -6.97 4.28 -33.41
C VAL A 213 -7.69 4.80 -34.64
N ALA A 214 -8.88 4.26 -34.94
CA ALA A 214 -9.76 4.78 -35.98
C ALA A 214 -11.06 5.26 -35.36
N GLU A 215 -11.34 6.53 -35.56
CA GLU A 215 -12.60 7.21 -35.27
C GLU A 215 -13.78 6.41 -35.83
N SER A 216 -14.79 6.19 -35.00
CA SER A 216 -16.02 5.49 -35.34
C SER A 216 -16.87 6.30 -36.33
N SER A 217 -17.04 5.75 -37.54
CA SER A 217 -17.93 6.32 -38.57
C SER A 217 -19.43 6.19 -38.15
N PRO A 218 -20.27 7.20 -38.48
CA PRO A 218 -21.69 7.22 -38.07
C PRO A 218 -22.57 6.16 -38.70
N GLU A 219 -22.09 5.37 -39.63
CA GLU A 219 -22.90 4.34 -40.35
C GLU A 219 -23.01 3.00 -39.61
N LEU A 220 -22.18 2.73 -38.61
CA LEU A 220 -22.20 1.48 -37.84
C LEU A 220 -23.29 1.47 -36.74
N GLN A 221 -23.95 2.59 -36.46
CA GLN A 221 -24.98 2.68 -35.42
C GLN A 221 -26.40 2.26 -35.88
N LYS A 222 -26.60 1.91 -37.14
CA LYS A 222 -27.96 1.67 -37.67
C LYS A 222 -28.42 0.21 -37.71
N ASN A 223 -27.62 -0.77 -37.30
CA ASN A 223 -28.01 -2.19 -37.40
C ASN A 223 -28.14 -2.93 -36.05
N VAL A 224 -28.30 -2.24 -34.93
CA VAL A 224 -28.63 -2.88 -33.65
C VAL A 224 -30.09 -2.63 -33.32
N GLN A 225 -30.99 -3.18 -34.16
CA GLN A 225 -32.37 -3.47 -33.76
C GLN A 225 -32.43 -4.96 -33.40
N GLN A 226 -31.84 -5.36 -32.28
CA GLN A 226 -32.19 -6.61 -31.62
C GLN A 226 -33.23 -6.31 -30.53
N SER A 227 -34.30 -7.09 -30.51
CA SER A 227 -35.40 -6.99 -29.55
C SER A 227 -34.87 -7.11 -28.11
N PRO A 228 -35.49 -6.44 -27.09
CA PRO A 228 -35.00 -6.39 -25.71
C PRO A 228 -35.03 -7.72 -24.93
N SER A 229 -35.28 -8.86 -25.56
CA SER A 229 -35.56 -10.10 -24.87
C SER A 229 -34.39 -11.07 -24.69
N GLU A 230 -33.19 -10.82 -25.21
CA GLU A 230 -32.03 -11.72 -25.08
C GLU A 230 -30.70 -11.00 -24.93
N LEU A 231 -30.56 -10.20 -23.87
CA LEU A 231 -29.21 -9.81 -23.44
C LEU A 231 -28.44 -11.05 -22.96
N PRO A 232 -27.20 -11.24 -23.42
CA PRO A 232 -26.41 -12.39 -23.00
C PRO A 232 -26.25 -12.42 -21.47
N ILE A 233 -26.45 -13.58 -20.88
CA ILE A 233 -26.35 -13.79 -19.44
C ILE A 233 -24.89 -13.55 -19.02
N PRO A 234 -24.63 -12.70 -18.00
CA PRO A 234 -23.27 -12.41 -17.54
C PRO A 234 -22.53 -13.67 -17.08
N ASP A 235 -21.27 -13.84 -17.50
CA ASP A 235 -20.45 -15.01 -17.13
C ASP A 235 -19.76 -14.83 -15.77
N PHE A 236 -20.55 -14.85 -14.71
CA PHE A 236 -20.03 -14.75 -13.33
C PHE A 236 -19.11 -15.92 -12.96
N ILE A 237 -19.34 -17.12 -13.48
CA ILE A 237 -18.52 -18.30 -13.19
C ILE A 237 -17.12 -18.13 -13.79
N GLY A 238 -17.04 -17.72 -15.06
CA GLY A 238 -15.77 -17.46 -15.71
C GLY A 238 -14.97 -16.35 -14.99
N ALA A 239 -15.63 -15.24 -14.65
CA ALA A 239 -15.02 -14.14 -13.92
C ALA A 239 -14.54 -14.55 -12.51
N PHE A 240 -15.33 -15.39 -11.81
CA PHE A 240 -14.92 -15.94 -10.51
C PHE A 240 -13.68 -16.83 -10.64
N ARG A 241 -13.64 -17.77 -11.58
CA ARG A 241 -12.51 -18.67 -11.80
C ARG A 241 -11.24 -17.89 -12.16
N GLU A 242 -11.35 -16.87 -13.01
CA GLU A 242 -10.22 -16.00 -13.35
C GLU A 242 -9.70 -15.24 -12.14
N THR A 243 -10.59 -14.64 -11.35
CA THR A 243 -10.24 -13.92 -10.12
C THR A 243 -9.63 -14.88 -9.09
N TYR A 244 -10.22 -16.05 -8.89
CA TYR A 244 -9.72 -17.05 -7.95
C TYR A 244 -8.31 -17.53 -8.35
N ARG A 245 -8.09 -17.79 -9.65
CA ARG A 245 -6.76 -18.18 -10.17
C ARG A 245 -5.73 -17.07 -9.99
N ARG A 246 -6.11 -15.82 -10.18
CA ARG A 246 -5.24 -14.66 -9.93
C ARG A 246 -4.88 -14.52 -8.45
N GLU A 247 -5.86 -14.68 -7.54
CA GLU A 247 -5.64 -14.50 -6.10
C GLU A 247 -4.88 -15.69 -5.47
N PHE A 248 -5.18 -16.91 -5.90
CA PHE A 248 -4.69 -18.12 -5.25
C PHE A 248 -3.72 -18.96 -6.10
N GLY A 249 -3.53 -18.62 -7.37
CA GLY A 249 -2.61 -19.29 -8.29
C GLY A 249 -3.11 -20.58 -8.92
N PHE A 250 -4.34 -21.06 -8.59
CA PHE A 250 -4.94 -22.25 -9.17
C PHE A 250 -6.47 -22.18 -9.17
N ASP A 251 -7.11 -23.19 -9.73
CA ASP A 251 -8.56 -23.34 -9.85
C ASP A 251 -8.99 -24.70 -9.26
N LEU A 252 -10.15 -24.76 -8.61
CA LEU A 252 -10.72 -25.97 -8.07
C LEU A 252 -11.74 -26.55 -9.06
N THR A 253 -11.24 -27.10 -10.17
CA THR A 253 -12.07 -27.74 -11.20
C THR A 253 -12.87 -28.89 -10.60
N GLY A 254 -14.18 -28.98 -10.97
CA GLY A 254 -15.10 -30.03 -10.50
C GLY A 254 -15.78 -29.73 -9.15
N ARG A 255 -15.51 -28.60 -8.50
CA ARG A 255 -16.28 -28.17 -7.34
C ARG A 255 -17.39 -27.19 -7.73
N GLU A 256 -18.53 -27.33 -7.09
CA GLU A 256 -19.65 -26.41 -7.25
C GLU A 256 -19.32 -25.01 -6.68
N ILE A 257 -19.90 -23.97 -7.27
CA ILE A 257 -19.76 -22.60 -6.84
C ILE A 257 -21.02 -22.20 -6.09
N ILE A 258 -20.87 -21.67 -4.89
CA ILE A 258 -21.95 -21.21 -4.02
C ILE A 258 -21.98 -19.68 -4.05
N VAL A 259 -23.19 -19.13 -4.12
CA VAL A 259 -23.44 -17.70 -3.97
C VAL A 259 -23.76 -17.45 -2.49
N ASP A 260 -22.87 -16.79 -1.77
CA ASP A 260 -23.07 -16.46 -0.34
C ASP A 260 -23.99 -15.26 -0.17
N ASP A 261 -23.81 -14.24 -0.99
CA ASP A 261 -24.65 -13.05 -0.99
C ASP A 261 -24.69 -12.36 -2.36
N LEU A 262 -25.74 -11.57 -2.54
CA LEU A 262 -25.88 -10.61 -3.62
C LEU A 262 -25.64 -9.21 -3.07
N ARG A 263 -24.95 -8.40 -3.83
CA ARG A 263 -24.66 -7.01 -3.44
C ARG A 263 -24.90 -6.08 -4.59
N VAL A 264 -25.57 -4.98 -4.30
CA VAL A 264 -25.76 -3.86 -5.21
C VAL A 264 -25.21 -2.61 -4.59
N ARG A 265 -24.44 -1.87 -5.35
CA ARG A 265 -23.92 -0.55 -4.99
C ARG A 265 -24.45 0.48 -5.98
N ALA A 266 -25.29 1.37 -5.51
CA ALA A 266 -25.70 2.56 -6.25
C ALA A 266 -24.78 3.72 -5.89
N VAL A 267 -24.18 4.35 -6.89
CA VAL A 267 -23.20 5.43 -6.73
C VAL A 267 -23.72 6.69 -7.39
N ALA A 268 -24.02 7.71 -6.60
CA ALA A 268 -24.31 9.05 -7.11
C ALA A 268 -23.00 9.83 -7.18
N LYS A 269 -22.54 10.14 -8.39
CA LYS A 269 -21.28 10.86 -8.61
C LYS A 269 -21.36 12.28 -8.06
N SER A 270 -20.39 12.61 -7.19
CA SER A 270 -20.18 13.98 -6.75
C SER A 270 -19.79 14.87 -7.93
N PRO A 271 -20.24 16.15 -7.97
CA PRO A 271 -19.80 17.08 -9.01
C PRO A 271 -18.29 17.34 -9.02
N GLY A 272 -17.55 16.79 -8.05
CA GLY A 272 -16.12 16.99 -7.87
C GLY A 272 -15.78 18.40 -7.36
N LEU A 273 -14.59 18.55 -6.83
CA LEU A 273 -14.01 19.85 -6.50
C LEU A 273 -13.28 20.40 -7.74
N GLN A 274 -13.43 21.67 -8.03
CA GLN A 274 -12.67 22.31 -9.09
C GLN A 274 -11.17 22.23 -8.74
N GLN A 275 -10.37 21.71 -9.66
CA GLN A 275 -8.93 21.77 -9.56
C GLN A 275 -8.45 23.14 -10.05
N PHE A 276 -7.67 23.81 -9.24
CA PHE A 276 -7.04 25.08 -9.58
C PHE A 276 -5.56 24.89 -9.78
N THR A 277 -5.02 25.40 -10.88
CA THR A 277 -3.59 25.52 -11.10
C THR A 277 -3.01 26.69 -10.30
N ILE A 278 -1.79 26.56 -9.85
CA ILE A 278 -1.04 27.64 -9.21
C ILE A 278 -0.22 28.39 -10.28
N ALA A 279 0.13 29.64 -9.98
CA ALA A 279 0.96 30.42 -10.90
C ALA A 279 2.34 29.79 -11.09
N GLU A 280 2.89 29.88 -12.29
CA GLU A 280 4.26 29.54 -12.56
C GLU A 280 5.21 30.45 -11.76
N ASN A 281 6.38 29.93 -11.38
CA ASN A 281 7.41 30.77 -10.82
C ASN A 281 7.82 31.83 -11.85
N SER A 282 7.74 33.10 -11.48
CA SER A 282 8.35 34.14 -12.26
C SER A 282 9.87 33.98 -12.17
N THR A 283 10.53 33.48 -13.20
CA THR A 283 11.96 33.61 -13.38
C THR A 283 12.31 35.09 -13.34
N ASP A 284 13.28 35.46 -12.50
CA ASP A 284 13.77 36.82 -12.57
C ASP A 284 14.46 37.07 -13.92
N SER A 285 14.67 38.33 -14.28
CA SER A 285 15.29 38.78 -15.54
C SER A 285 16.72 38.25 -15.77
N GLN A 286 17.25 37.37 -14.89
CA GLN A 286 18.57 36.74 -14.98
C GLN A 286 18.52 35.22 -15.07
N GLY A 287 17.30 34.61 -15.18
CA GLY A 287 17.14 33.16 -15.36
C GLY A 287 17.52 32.34 -14.12
N ARG A 288 17.47 32.93 -12.94
CA ARG A 288 17.71 32.23 -11.67
C ARG A 288 16.40 31.94 -10.97
N ASP A 289 16.11 30.66 -10.78
CA ASP A 289 15.00 30.16 -9.95
C ASP A 289 15.33 30.31 -8.43
N GLU A 290 15.77 31.48 -7.98
CA GLU A 290 16.06 31.70 -6.57
C GLU A 290 14.83 32.21 -5.84
N VAL A 291 14.00 31.27 -5.37
CA VAL A 291 13.04 31.59 -4.31
C VAL A 291 13.81 31.69 -3.00
N PRO A 292 13.82 32.88 -2.33
CA PRO A 292 14.55 33.02 -1.09
C PRO A 292 13.95 32.11 -0.01
N ALA A 293 14.79 31.32 0.66
CA ALA A 293 14.40 30.55 1.81
C ALA A 293 13.77 31.46 2.88
N SER A 294 12.67 31.04 3.46
CA SER A 294 12.01 31.79 4.55
C SER A 294 12.87 31.87 5.79
N LYS A 295 13.66 30.83 6.05
CA LYS A 295 14.61 30.69 7.15
C LYS A 295 15.70 29.69 6.78
N GLN A 296 16.78 29.65 7.53
CA GLN A 296 17.78 28.57 7.50
C GLN A 296 17.90 27.94 8.88
N THR A 297 18.14 26.63 8.89
CA THR A 297 18.38 25.83 10.09
C THR A 297 19.43 24.76 9.81
N ARG A 298 19.83 24.01 10.83
CA ARG A 298 20.72 22.85 10.68
C ARG A 298 20.00 21.59 11.10
N CYS A 299 20.01 20.60 10.25
CA CYS A 299 19.43 19.28 10.53
C CYS A 299 20.52 18.21 10.54
N TYR A 300 20.34 17.22 11.41
CA TYR A 300 21.22 16.05 11.46
C TYR A 300 20.63 14.93 10.58
N PHE A 301 21.38 14.54 9.56
CA PHE A 301 21.07 13.43 8.67
C PHE A 301 22.14 12.35 8.76
N TYR A 302 21.97 11.28 7.99
CA TYR A 302 23.06 10.34 7.80
C TYR A 302 24.26 11.05 7.16
N GLY A 303 25.39 11.04 7.85
CA GLY A 303 26.61 11.77 7.45
C GLY A 303 26.86 13.06 8.22
N GLY A 304 26.00 13.44 9.17
CA GLY A 304 26.22 14.56 10.08
C GLY A 304 25.26 15.73 9.93
N TRP A 305 25.74 16.92 10.31
CA TRP A 305 24.97 18.15 10.28
C TRP A 305 25.01 18.83 8.92
N PHE A 306 23.84 19.24 8.41
CA PHE A 306 23.68 19.95 7.15
C PHE A 306 22.92 21.26 7.34
N ASP A 307 23.36 22.31 6.67
CA ASP A 307 22.59 23.55 6.56
C ASP A 307 21.35 23.27 5.69
N THR A 308 20.18 23.59 6.22
CA THR A 308 18.90 23.17 5.64
C THR A 308 17.98 24.36 5.51
N PRO A 309 17.73 24.86 4.29
CA PRO A 309 16.78 25.93 4.04
C PRO A 309 15.34 25.49 4.29
N ILE A 310 14.52 26.43 4.73
CA ILE A 310 13.09 26.25 5.00
C ILE A 310 12.29 27.11 4.05
N TYR A 311 11.34 26.49 3.35
CA TYR A 311 10.44 27.14 2.42
C TYR A 311 8.99 27.00 2.89
N ARG A 312 8.18 28.03 2.66
CA ARG A 312 6.72 27.95 2.78
C ARG A 312 6.16 27.46 1.46
N LEU A 313 5.52 26.29 1.46
CA LEU A 313 5.04 25.64 0.24
C LEU A 313 4.05 26.53 -0.54
N GLU A 314 3.23 27.30 0.16
CA GLU A 314 2.24 28.21 -0.45
C GLU A 314 2.88 29.36 -1.25
N LYS A 315 4.17 29.60 -1.05
CA LYS A 315 4.94 30.65 -1.76
C LYS A 315 5.75 30.12 -2.94
N LEU A 316 5.70 28.80 -3.16
CA LEU A 316 6.42 28.16 -4.26
C LEU A 316 5.48 28.08 -5.47
N GLY A 317 5.96 28.52 -6.60
CA GLY A 317 5.24 28.42 -7.86
C GLY A 317 5.45 27.08 -8.57
N SER A 318 4.65 26.83 -9.56
CA SER A 318 4.72 25.63 -10.41
C SER A 318 6.04 25.57 -11.19
N GLY A 319 6.55 24.38 -11.42
CA GLY A 319 7.80 24.15 -12.13
C GLY A 319 9.08 24.35 -11.31
N LEU A 320 8.97 24.86 -10.06
CA LEU A 320 10.15 25.02 -9.20
C LEU A 320 10.73 23.67 -8.81
N SER A 321 12.05 23.53 -8.96
CA SER A 321 12.82 22.37 -8.50
C SER A 321 13.80 22.77 -7.40
N LEU A 322 13.77 22.03 -6.28
CA LEU A 322 14.62 22.23 -5.12
C LEU A 322 15.49 21.01 -4.87
N GLN A 323 16.77 21.21 -4.58
CA GLN A 323 17.65 20.13 -4.15
C GLN A 323 17.67 20.02 -2.62
N GLY A 324 17.66 18.80 -2.11
CA GLY A 324 17.84 18.54 -0.68
C GLY A 324 19.29 18.71 -0.20
N PRO A 325 19.50 19.01 1.09
CA PRO A 325 18.46 19.02 2.11
C PRO A 325 17.60 20.28 2.09
N ALA A 326 16.29 20.15 2.30
CA ALA A 326 15.37 21.26 2.45
C ALA A 326 14.14 20.86 3.28
N ILE A 327 13.48 21.82 3.91
CA ILE A 327 12.20 21.64 4.60
C ILE A 327 11.14 22.47 3.88
N LEU A 328 10.05 21.82 3.44
CA LEU A 328 8.87 22.47 2.89
C LEU A 328 7.78 22.45 3.96
N MET A 329 7.35 23.63 4.40
CA MET A 329 6.37 23.78 5.48
C MET A 329 5.03 24.29 4.94
N GLN A 330 3.97 23.66 5.41
CA GLN A 330 2.58 24.13 5.32
C GLN A 330 1.98 24.20 6.73
N ASP A 331 0.84 24.85 6.87
CA ASP A 331 0.15 24.93 8.17
C ASP A 331 -0.30 23.58 8.69
N THR A 332 -0.53 22.61 7.79
CA THR A 332 -1.07 21.26 8.10
C THR A 332 -0.06 20.13 7.87
N SER A 333 1.10 20.39 7.28
CA SER A 333 2.09 19.35 6.96
C SER A 333 3.52 19.90 6.88
N THR A 334 4.47 18.98 7.03
CA THR A 334 5.89 19.25 6.84
C THR A 334 6.51 18.17 5.97
N ILE A 335 7.23 18.59 4.93
CA ILE A 335 7.92 17.71 4.00
C ILE A 335 9.42 17.91 4.16
N LEU A 336 10.15 16.82 4.35
CA LEU A 336 11.60 16.81 4.45
C LEU A 336 12.18 16.28 3.14
N VAL A 337 12.88 17.14 2.42
CA VAL A 337 13.67 16.73 1.26
C VAL A 337 15.05 16.37 1.79
N GLU A 338 15.38 15.09 1.85
CA GLU A 338 16.66 14.62 2.40
C GLU A 338 17.84 14.89 1.46
N PRO A 339 19.09 14.87 1.96
CA PRO A 339 20.28 14.95 1.11
C PRO A 339 20.24 13.90 -0.02
N GLY A 340 20.55 14.36 -1.24
CA GLY A 340 20.52 13.51 -2.44
C GLY A 340 19.12 13.27 -3.03
N CYS A 341 18.08 13.88 -2.46
CA CYS A 341 16.72 13.92 -3.03
C CYS A 341 16.47 15.30 -3.67
N SER A 342 15.47 15.39 -4.53
CA SER A 342 14.98 16.65 -5.08
C SER A 342 13.46 16.72 -5.00
N ALA A 343 12.93 17.93 -4.93
CA ALA A 343 11.50 18.22 -4.93
C ALA A 343 11.13 19.04 -6.16
N GLU A 344 10.03 18.75 -6.79
CA GLU A 344 9.44 19.50 -7.89
C GLU A 344 8.01 19.87 -7.53
N ILE A 345 7.61 21.11 -7.78
CA ILE A 345 6.25 21.61 -7.54
C ILE A 345 5.47 21.51 -8.84
N THR A 346 4.35 20.77 -8.81
CA THR A 346 3.49 20.58 -9.97
C THR A 346 2.63 21.82 -10.24
N GLU A 347 1.97 21.85 -11.40
CA GLU A 347 1.00 22.90 -11.76
C GLU A 347 -0.19 23.00 -10.79
N TYR A 348 -0.50 21.93 -10.05
CA TYR A 348 -1.55 21.90 -9.03
C TYR A 348 -1.04 22.24 -7.64
N GLY A 349 0.26 22.48 -7.45
CA GLY A 349 0.88 22.74 -6.16
C GLY A 349 1.19 21.50 -5.34
N ASP A 350 1.12 20.32 -5.95
CA ASP A 350 1.56 19.08 -5.36
C ASP A 350 3.09 19.00 -5.39
N VAL A 351 3.66 18.17 -4.53
CA VAL A 351 5.11 17.98 -4.47
C VAL A 351 5.47 16.58 -4.96
N VAL A 352 6.33 16.52 -5.96
CA VAL A 352 6.94 15.27 -6.42
C VAL A 352 8.38 15.22 -5.94
N LEU A 353 8.69 14.23 -5.06
CA LEU A 353 10.06 14.00 -4.64
C LEU A 353 10.70 12.92 -5.52
N SER A 354 11.93 13.19 -5.96
CA SER A 354 12.78 12.20 -6.63
C SER A 354 13.86 11.75 -5.65
N VAL A 355 13.96 10.42 -5.44
CA VAL A 355 14.86 9.79 -4.48
C VAL A 355 15.93 8.99 -5.21
N LYS A 356 17.20 9.25 -4.90
CA LYS A 356 18.29 8.38 -5.38
C LYS A 356 18.28 7.10 -4.55
N THR A 357 18.00 5.97 -5.21
CA THR A 357 17.82 4.66 -4.57
C THR A 357 19.12 3.93 -4.21
N LYS A 358 20.26 4.40 -4.70
CA LYS A 358 21.57 3.79 -4.42
C LYS A 358 22.26 4.53 -3.27
N THR A 359 22.08 4.05 -2.06
CA THR A 359 23.00 4.33 -0.96
C THR A 359 23.62 2.99 -0.56
N TYR A 360 24.89 2.77 -0.89
CA TYR A 360 25.64 1.67 -0.32
C TYR A 360 25.82 1.97 1.18
N ARG A 361 25.15 1.19 2.01
CA ARG A 361 25.45 1.18 3.45
C ARG A 361 26.67 0.31 3.65
N GLU A 362 27.74 0.86 4.23
CA GLU A 362 28.78 0.04 4.83
C GLU A 362 28.17 -0.68 6.03
N ILE A 363 27.95 -1.97 5.91
CA ILE A 363 27.48 -2.80 7.00
C ILE A 363 28.72 -3.28 7.75
N GLY A 364 28.93 -2.75 8.95
CA GLY A 364 29.99 -3.21 9.85
C GLY A 364 29.64 -4.57 10.46
N THR A 365 30.65 -5.33 10.87
CA THR A 365 30.50 -6.61 11.59
C THR A 365 30.29 -6.44 13.10
N GLN A 366 30.35 -5.23 13.62
CA GLN A 366 30.10 -4.94 15.04
C GLN A 366 28.58 -4.87 15.32
N ALA A 367 28.15 -5.49 16.41
CA ALA A 367 26.76 -5.52 16.83
C ALA A 367 26.27 -4.10 17.23
N ASP A 368 25.66 -3.41 16.29
CA ASP A 368 24.93 -2.14 16.52
C ASP A 368 23.47 -2.47 16.84
N PRO A 369 22.92 -2.07 18.01
CA PRO A 369 21.52 -2.34 18.37
C PRO A 369 20.51 -1.88 17.33
N VAL A 370 20.76 -0.79 16.63
CA VAL A 370 19.91 -0.28 15.54
C VAL A 370 19.95 -1.23 14.35
N GLN A 371 21.14 -1.69 13.94
CA GLN A 371 21.29 -2.65 12.86
C GLN A 371 20.65 -3.99 13.21
N VAL A 372 20.83 -4.48 14.44
CA VAL A 372 20.18 -5.73 14.92
C VAL A 372 18.66 -5.62 14.80
N SER A 373 18.06 -4.49 15.20
CA SER A 373 16.62 -4.26 15.06
C SER A 373 16.18 -4.21 13.59
N ILE A 374 16.94 -3.55 12.72
CA ILE A 374 16.65 -3.49 11.28
C ILE A 374 16.73 -4.89 10.66
N PHE A 375 17.79 -5.66 10.93
CA PHE A 375 17.93 -7.02 10.42
C PHE A 375 16.84 -7.95 10.97
N GLY A 376 16.48 -7.82 12.25
CA GLY A 376 15.38 -8.57 12.84
C GLY A 376 14.06 -8.35 12.08
N ASN A 377 13.72 -7.09 11.76
CA ASN A 377 12.54 -6.78 10.97
C ASN A 377 12.65 -7.28 9.51
N LEU A 378 13.84 -7.21 8.90
CA LEU A 378 14.07 -7.73 7.55
C LEU A 378 13.88 -9.25 7.49
N PHE A 379 14.48 -10.01 8.41
CA PHE A 379 14.33 -11.46 8.46
C PHE A 379 12.89 -11.87 8.76
N MET A 380 12.21 -11.15 9.65
CA MET A 380 10.78 -11.38 9.89
C MET A 380 9.96 -11.16 8.60
N SER A 381 10.23 -10.08 7.86
CA SER A 381 9.57 -9.80 6.58
C SER A 381 9.83 -10.91 5.54
N ILE A 382 11.04 -11.50 5.51
CA ILE A 382 11.34 -12.65 4.65
C ILE A 382 10.49 -13.87 5.05
N ALA A 383 10.42 -14.19 6.35
CA ALA A 383 9.61 -15.31 6.83
C ALA A 383 8.11 -15.11 6.49
N GLU A 384 7.60 -13.89 6.57
CA GLU A 384 6.24 -13.55 6.16
C GLU A 384 6.03 -13.73 4.64
N GLN A 385 7.00 -13.32 3.82
CA GLN A 385 6.96 -13.54 2.37
C GLN A 385 6.97 -15.03 2.01
N MET A 386 7.78 -15.84 2.70
CA MET A 386 7.76 -17.30 2.57
C MET A 386 6.35 -17.86 2.85
N GLY A 387 5.71 -17.40 3.93
CA GLY A 387 4.35 -17.78 4.29
C GLY A 387 3.33 -17.40 3.23
N ARG A 388 3.41 -16.20 2.68
CA ARG A 388 2.52 -15.76 1.59
C ARG A 388 2.74 -16.57 0.30
N THR A 389 3.98 -16.87 -0.03
CA THR A 389 4.29 -17.72 -1.19
C THR A 389 3.71 -19.12 -0.99
N LEU A 390 3.91 -19.72 0.19
CA LEU A 390 3.32 -21.02 0.53
C LEU A 390 1.79 -20.99 0.45
N GLN A 391 1.15 -19.97 1.01
CA GLN A 391 -0.30 -19.79 0.93
C GLN A 391 -0.79 -19.74 -0.52
N ARG A 392 -0.11 -18.99 -1.40
CA ARG A 392 -0.52 -18.81 -2.81
C ARG A 392 -0.31 -20.06 -3.65
N THR A 393 0.72 -20.84 -3.38
CA THR A 393 1.11 -22.01 -4.19
C THR A 393 0.58 -23.34 -3.65
N ALA A 394 0.18 -23.41 -2.39
CA ALA A 394 -0.37 -24.65 -1.81
C ALA A 394 -1.74 -25.00 -2.39
N ILE A 395 -2.05 -26.30 -2.43
CA ILE A 395 -3.36 -26.83 -2.85
C ILE A 395 -4.27 -27.04 -1.63
N SER A 396 -3.68 -27.21 -0.45
CA SER A 396 -4.40 -27.50 0.79
C SER A 396 -5.23 -26.28 1.24
N THR A 397 -6.52 -26.51 1.49
CA THR A 397 -7.43 -25.51 2.08
C THR A 397 -6.98 -25.07 3.46
N ASN A 398 -6.44 -25.97 4.28
CA ASN A 398 -5.89 -25.61 5.60
C ASN A 398 -4.76 -24.59 5.48
N ILE A 399 -3.84 -24.75 4.52
CA ILE A 399 -2.76 -23.80 4.30
C ILE A 399 -3.31 -22.50 3.70
N LYS A 400 -4.18 -22.60 2.68
CA LYS A 400 -4.63 -21.42 1.93
C LYS A 400 -5.58 -20.50 2.70
N GLU A 401 -6.55 -21.08 3.38
CA GLU A 401 -7.65 -20.34 3.99
C GLU A 401 -7.45 -20.20 5.51
N ARG A 402 -7.07 -21.29 6.17
CA ARG A 402 -6.92 -21.32 7.63
C ARG A 402 -5.55 -20.91 8.11
N LEU A 403 -4.58 -20.71 7.21
CA LEU A 403 -3.18 -20.37 7.52
C LEU A 403 -2.55 -21.33 8.55
N ASP A 404 -2.94 -22.62 8.47
CA ASP A 404 -2.46 -23.66 9.38
C ASP A 404 -1.06 -24.13 8.96
N PHE A 405 -0.11 -23.24 9.08
CA PHE A 405 1.32 -23.45 8.82
C PHE A 405 2.15 -22.40 9.57
N SER A 406 3.46 -22.59 9.60
CA SER A 406 4.40 -21.59 10.08
C SER A 406 5.65 -21.57 9.21
N CYS A 407 6.22 -20.38 9.02
CA CYS A 407 7.48 -20.18 8.31
C CYS A 407 8.49 -19.54 9.27
N ALA A 408 9.70 -20.04 9.26
CA ALA A 408 10.78 -19.51 10.08
C ALA A 408 12.13 -19.64 9.38
N ILE A 409 13.08 -18.82 9.79
CA ILE A 409 14.46 -18.80 9.35
C ILE A 409 15.33 -19.23 10.52
N PHE A 410 16.26 -20.13 10.26
CA PHE A 410 17.19 -20.64 11.25
C PHE A 410 18.63 -20.38 10.79
N ASP A 411 19.54 -20.27 11.74
CA ASP A 411 20.97 -20.26 11.47
C ASP A 411 21.51 -21.68 11.21
N GLU A 412 22.80 -21.78 10.90
CA GLU A 412 23.47 -23.03 10.62
C GLU A 412 23.50 -24.03 11.79
N THR A 413 23.25 -23.55 13.01
CA THR A 413 23.17 -24.38 14.22
C THR A 413 21.76 -24.82 14.57
N GLY A 414 20.75 -24.42 13.79
CA GLY A 414 19.36 -24.62 14.07
C GLY A 414 18.79 -23.64 15.11
N GLY A 415 19.48 -22.51 15.35
CA GLY A 415 18.98 -21.41 16.16
C GLY A 415 17.93 -20.60 15.40
N LEU A 416 16.81 -20.24 16.06
CA LEU A 416 15.75 -19.45 15.44
C LEU A 416 16.21 -18.01 15.25
N VAL A 417 16.26 -17.55 14.00
CA VAL A 417 16.59 -16.17 13.62
C VAL A 417 15.34 -15.32 13.53
N ALA A 418 14.32 -15.80 12.82
CA ALA A 418 13.04 -15.11 12.68
C ALA A 418 11.92 -16.09 12.34
N ASN A 419 10.69 -15.74 12.71
CA ASN A 419 9.51 -16.52 12.35
C ASN A 419 8.37 -15.58 11.94
N ALA A 420 7.54 -16.03 10.99
CA ALA A 420 6.29 -15.36 10.69
C ALA A 420 5.22 -15.70 11.74
N PRO A 421 4.44 -14.72 12.22
CA PRO A 421 3.45 -14.91 13.28
C PRO A 421 2.17 -15.58 12.73
N HIS A 422 2.25 -16.85 12.28
CA HIS A 422 1.07 -17.60 11.81
C HIS A 422 0.45 -18.43 12.94
N GLN A 423 1.01 -19.63 13.22
CA GLN A 423 0.48 -20.51 14.29
C GLN A 423 1.46 -20.57 15.47
N PRO A 424 1.12 -19.96 16.61
CA PRO A 424 2.01 -19.91 17.77
C PRO A 424 2.41 -21.28 18.32
N VAL A 425 1.55 -22.28 18.17
CA VAL A 425 1.77 -23.64 18.66
C VAL A 425 3.00 -24.32 18.02
N HIS A 426 3.35 -23.95 16.78
CA HIS A 426 4.48 -24.54 16.06
C HIS A 426 5.84 -24.03 16.58
N LEU A 427 5.89 -22.86 17.22
CA LEU A 427 7.15 -22.20 17.59
C LEU A 427 8.04 -23.05 18.51
N GLY A 428 7.45 -23.72 19.50
CA GLY A 428 8.19 -24.52 20.44
C GLY A 428 8.84 -25.78 19.82
N ALA A 429 8.17 -26.38 18.85
CA ALA A 429 8.63 -27.62 18.22
C ALA A 429 9.62 -27.38 17.07
N MET A 430 9.49 -26.28 16.33
CA MET A 430 10.27 -26.03 15.11
C MET A 430 11.77 -25.98 15.34
N SER A 431 12.23 -25.25 16.35
CA SER A 431 13.66 -25.12 16.65
C SER A 431 14.29 -26.46 17.01
N GLU A 432 13.57 -27.29 17.77
CA GLU A 432 14.08 -28.61 18.14
C GLU A 432 14.07 -29.57 16.94
N ALA A 433 13.03 -29.56 16.12
CA ALA A 433 12.96 -30.34 14.90
C ALA A 433 14.12 -30.01 13.95
N VAL A 434 14.39 -28.71 13.73
CA VAL A 434 15.50 -28.28 12.87
C VAL A 434 16.86 -28.71 13.44
N ARG A 435 17.11 -28.50 14.74
CA ARG A 435 18.35 -28.93 15.39
C ARG A 435 18.58 -30.42 15.28
N GLN A 436 17.53 -31.22 15.46
CA GLN A 436 17.64 -32.68 15.30
C GLN A 436 17.95 -33.07 13.86
N GLN A 437 17.33 -32.43 12.87
CA GLN A 437 17.64 -32.71 11.46
C GLN A 437 19.06 -32.30 11.10
N VAL A 438 19.53 -31.12 11.52
CA VAL A 438 20.92 -30.68 11.31
C VAL A 438 21.89 -31.71 11.93
N LYS A 439 21.63 -32.16 13.16
CA LYS A 439 22.44 -33.13 13.84
C LYS A 439 22.45 -34.52 13.17
N LEU A 440 21.28 -34.99 12.67
CA LEU A 440 21.16 -36.27 12.00
C LEU A 440 21.84 -36.29 10.64
N GLN A 441 21.89 -35.15 9.96
CA GLN A 441 22.48 -35.07 8.62
C GLN A 441 23.97 -34.77 8.62
N GLU A 442 24.56 -34.35 9.74
CA GLU A 442 25.99 -34.08 9.94
C GLU A 442 26.80 -33.91 8.64
N ASN A 443 27.16 -32.78 8.19
CA ASN A 443 27.95 -32.49 6.98
C ASN A 443 27.43 -33.05 5.62
N ASN A 444 26.25 -33.67 5.58
CA ASN A 444 25.63 -34.15 4.34
C ASN A 444 24.67 -33.15 3.71
N LEU A 445 24.28 -32.09 4.43
CA LEU A 445 23.38 -31.03 3.91
C LEU A 445 24.12 -30.20 2.87
N GLN A 446 23.50 -30.05 1.71
CA GLN A 446 23.97 -29.20 0.63
C GLN A 446 22.95 -28.12 0.30
N GLU A 447 23.41 -27.05 -0.35
CA GLU A 447 22.52 -26.00 -0.84
C GLU A 447 21.48 -26.59 -1.80
N GLY A 448 20.20 -26.32 -1.51
CA GLY A 448 19.05 -26.82 -2.27
C GLY A 448 18.43 -28.10 -1.72
N ASP A 449 18.99 -28.71 -0.69
CA ASP A 449 18.39 -29.89 -0.06
C ASP A 449 17.07 -29.54 0.64
N VAL A 450 16.09 -30.44 0.54
CA VAL A 450 14.80 -30.35 1.21
C VAL A 450 14.60 -31.57 2.08
N LEU A 451 14.43 -31.36 3.38
CA LEU A 451 14.16 -32.44 4.33
C LEU A 451 12.67 -32.47 4.69
N LEU A 452 12.09 -33.65 4.65
CA LEU A 452 10.73 -33.89 5.10
C LEU A 452 10.77 -34.70 6.40
N THR A 453 10.05 -34.21 7.42
CA THR A 453 9.94 -34.90 8.72
C THR A 453 8.49 -34.88 9.20
N ASN A 454 8.12 -35.81 10.06
CA ASN A 454 6.80 -35.91 10.72
C ASN A 454 6.97 -35.85 12.24
#